data_35cb5f711d94c85f947f2c8cb43a3685
#
_entry.id   35cb5f711d94c85f947f2c8cb43a3685
#
_cell.length_a   1.000
_cell.length_b   1.000
_cell.length_c   1.000
_cell.angle_alpha   90.00
_cell.angle_beta   90.00
_cell.angle_gamma   90.00
#
_symmetry.space_group_name_H-M   'P 1'
#
loop_
_entity.id
_entity.type
_entity.pdbx_description
1 polymer ?
#
loop_
_entity_poly.entity_id
_entity_poly.type
_entity_poly.pdbx_seq_one_letter_code
_entity_poly.pdbx_strand_id
1 'polypeptide(L)'
;MGTEIPKSVVEEWLRSHGWSSERDIGDQADRLIAERVEDSARQGHPLRPSEAAVRFLHSFGGLDLAYPETPEIRWIVDPTVGYEGDAAEFAEFSEDLGRPLFPVGGETSEAGFLLMDDLGRCFYQHWSGRYYVGEDAWAAFAKRLRGTLMQDAEDFYV
;
A
#
# COMPACT_ATOMS: atom_id res chain seq x y z
N MET A 1 12.63 22.82 -10.06
CA MET A 1 12.59 21.57 -10.75
C MET A 1 12.38 20.42 -9.81
N GLY A 2 11.22 19.89 -9.83
CA GLY A 2 10.94 18.70 -9.08
C GLY A 2 11.67 17.53 -9.73
N THR A 3 12.65 17.01 -9.07
CA THR A 3 13.32 15.83 -9.55
C THR A 3 12.58 14.62 -9.03
N GLU A 4 12.02 13.88 -9.95
CA GLU A 4 11.45 12.60 -9.60
C GLU A 4 12.60 11.63 -9.31
N ILE A 5 12.38 10.74 -8.35
CA ILE A 5 13.33 9.70 -8.06
C ILE A 5 13.28 8.69 -9.21
N PRO A 6 14.43 8.42 -9.88
CA PRO A 6 14.45 7.44 -10.96
C PRO A 6 14.07 6.04 -10.52
N LYS A 7 13.49 5.27 -11.41
CA LYS A 7 13.14 3.88 -11.14
C LYS A 7 14.34 3.07 -10.66
N SER A 8 15.53 3.34 -11.20
CA SER A 8 16.76 2.66 -10.78
C SER A 8 17.08 2.85 -9.30
N VAL A 9 16.80 4.03 -8.76
CA VAL A 9 16.99 4.32 -7.33
C VAL A 9 15.98 3.55 -6.49
N VAL A 10 14.73 3.49 -6.95
CA VAL A 10 13.70 2.70 -6.28
C VAL A 10 14.10 1.22 -6.27
N GLU A 11 14.53 0.69 -7.40
CA GLU A 11 14.96 -0.71 -7.49
C GLU A 11 16.12 -1.02 -6.55
N GLU A 12 17.11 -0.13 -6.47
CA GLU A 12 18.24 -0.31 -5.57
C GLU A 12 17.80 -0.36 -4.12
N TRP A 13 16.91 0.53 -3.74
CA TRP A 13 16.33 0.56 -2.39
C TRP A 13 15.59 -0.75 -2.09
N LEU A 14 14.74 -1.20 -3.01
CA LEU A 14 14.03 -2.46 -2.84
C LEU A 14 14.99 -3.65 -2.74
N ARG A 15 16.01 -3.70 -3.59
CA ARG A 15 17.00 -4.78 -3.58
C ARG A 15 17.78 -4.81 -2.27
N SER A 16 18.07 -3.64 -1.70
CA SER A 16 18.76 -3.58 -0.41
C SER A 16 17.91 -4.12 0.74
N HIS A 17 16.60 -4.27 0.52
CA HIS A 17 15.65 -4.80 1.50
C HIS A 17 15.14 -6.21 1.14
N GLY A 18 15.78 -6.89 0.20
CA GLY A 18 15.46 -8.27 -0.11
C GLY A 18 14.60 -8.51 -1.34
N TRP A 19 14.28 -7.46 -2.08
CA TRP A 19 13.52 -7.61 -3.31
C TRP A 19 14.42 -7.95 -4.51
N SER A 20 13.86 -8.67 -5.49
CA SER A 20 14.46 -8.86 -6.81
C SER A 20 13.34 -8.85 -7.84
N SER A 21 13.68 -8.65 -9.11
CA SER A 21 12.70 -8.62 -10.19
C SER A 21 11.96 -9.94 -10.40
N GLU A 22 12.54 -11.05 -9.90
CA GLU A 22 11.96 -12.39 -10.04
C GLU A 22 11.21 -12.81 -8.78
N ARG A 23 11.15 -11.95 -7.79
CA ARG A 23 10.55 -12.28 -6.49
C ARG A 23 9.05 -12.52 -6.63
N ASP A 24 8.63 -13.68 -6.17
CA ASP A 24 7.23 -14.05 -6.04
C ASP A 24 7.15 -14.95 -4.81
N ILE A 25 6.49 -14.48 -3.77
CA ILE A 25 6.37 -15.23 -2.52
C ILE A 25 5.23 -16.25 -2.53
N GLY A 26 4.52 -16.38 -3.66
CA GLY A 26 3.59 -17.46 -3.90
C GLY A 26 2.54 -17.65 -2.81
N ASP A 27 2.51 -18.87 -2.25
CA ASP A 27 1.51 -19.24 -1.24
C ASP A 27 1.55 -18.34 0.01
N GLN A 28 2.69 -17.77 0.35
CA GLN A 28 2.78 -16.86 1.49
C GLN A 28 1.93 -15.61 1.25
N ALA A 29 1.98 -15.04 0.04
CA ALA A 29 1.15 -13.91 -0.30
C ALA A 29 -0.32 -14.29 -0.25
N ASP A 30 -0.67 -15.44 -0.79
CA ASP A 30 -2.06 -15.92 -0.80
C ASP A 30 -2.60 -16.11 0.61
N ARG A 31 -1.78 -16.61 1.52
CA ARG A 31 -2.18 -16.76 2.92
C ARG A 31 -2.41 -15.41 3.61
N LEU A 32 -1.52 -14.45 3.38
CA LEU A 32 -1.68 -13.11 3.95
C LEU A 32 -2.94 -12.43 3.43
N ILE A 33 -3.21 -12.57 2.14
CA ILE A 33 -4.42 -12.02 1.52
C ILE A 33 -5.66 -12.68 2.13
N ALA A 34 -5.66 -14.01 2.23
CA ALA A 34 -6.78 -14.75 2.79
C ALA A 34 -7.06 -14.35 4.25
N GLU A 35 -6.02 -14.17 5.05
CA GLU A 35 -6.17 -13.70 6.43
C GLU A 35 -6.84 -12.34 6.49
N ARG A 36 -6.42 -11.42 5.61
CA ARG A 36 -7.01 -10.09 5.59
C ARG A 36 -8.46 -10.10 5.14
N VAL A 37 -8.76 -10.87 4.10
CA VAL A 37 -10.14 -11.03 3.62
C VAL A 37 -11.03 -11.59 4.73
N GLU A 38 -10.58 -12.64 5.40
CA GLU A 38 -11.31 -13.26 6.49
C GLU A 38 -11.53 -12.29 7.65
N ASP A 39 -10.49 -11.54 8.03
CA ASP A 39 -10.60 -10.55 9.10
C ASP A 39 -11.60 -9.45 8.76
N SER A 40 -11.55 -8.94 7.52
CA SER A 40 -12.49 -7.91 7.08
C SER A 40 -13.94 -8.41 7.10
N ALA A 41 -14.15 -9.67 6.73
CA ALA A 41 -15.46 -10.29 6.78
C ALA A 41 -15.96 -10.40 8.23
N ARG A 42 -15.09 -10.76 9.17
CA ARG A 42 -15.44 -10.78 10.60
C ARG A 42 -15.82 -9.40 11.12
N GLN A 43 -15.21 -8.36 10.58
CA GLN A 43 -15.54 -6.98 10.92
C GLN A 43 -16.87 -6.51 10.30
N GLY A 44 -17.46 -7.31 9.41
CA GLY A 44 -18.70 -6.98 8.74
C GLY A 44 -18.56 -6.13 7.49
N HIS A 45 -17.33 -5.94 7.00
CA HIS A 45 -17.04 -5.13 5.82
C HIS A 45 -16.02 -5.87 4.94
N PRO A 46 -16.46 -6.96 4.27
CA PRO A 46 -15.52 -7.77 3.50
C PRO A 46 -14.84 -6.98 2.39
N LEU A 47 -13.52 -7.04 2.38
CA LEU A 47 -12.69 -6.40 1.37
C LEU A 47 -12.38 -7.40 0.26
N ARG A 48 -12.25 -6.91 -0.95
CA ARG A 48 -11.94 -7.75 -2.12
C ARG A 48 -10.57 -7.40 -2.67
N PRO A 49 -9.64 -8.38 -2.71
CA PRO A 49 -8.36 -8.15 -3.35
C PRO A 49 -8.58 -8.09 -4.87
N SER A 50 -8.06 -7.04 -5.49
CA SER A 50 -8.04 -6.93 -6.94
C SER A 50 -6.86 -7.71 -7.48
N GLU A 51 -6.88 -8.00 -8.78
CA GLU A 51 -5.74 -8.64 -9.44
C GLU A 51 -4.47 -7.81 -9.27
N ALA A 52 -4.59 -6.48 -9.36
CA ALA A 52 -3.45 -5.58 -9.17
C ALA A 52 -2.86 -5.70 -7.76
N ALA A 53 -3.71 -5.74 -6.73
CA ALA A 53 -3.25 -5.89 -5.34
C ALA A 53 -2.60 -7.26 -5.12
N VAL A 54 -3.17 -8.32 -5.70
CA VAL A 54 -2.60 -9.66 -5.60
C VAL A 54 -1.21 -9.71 -6.21
N ARG A 55 -1.05 -9.18 -7.43
CA ARG A 55 0.26 -9.13 -8.08
C ARG A 55 1.27 -8.32 -7.28
N PHE A 56 0.84 -7.19 -6.73
CA PHE A 56 1.70 -6.36 -5.88
C PHE A 56 2.20 -7.17 -4.67
N LEU A 57 1.30 -7.84 -3.99
CA LEU A 57 1.65 -8.59 -2.79
C LEU A 57 2.51 -9.82 -3.07
N HIS A 58 2.34 -10.45 -4.23
CA HIS A 58 3.23 -11.54 -4.64
C HIS A 58 4.66 -11.07 -4.85
N SER A 59 4.83 -9.88 -5.41
CA SER A 59 6.16 -9.31 -5.69
C SER A 59 6.81 -8.65 -4.47
N PHE A 60 6.03 -7.91 -3.69
CA PHE A 60 6.55 -7.04 -2.63
C PHE A 60 6.12 -7.45 -1.22
N GLY A 61 5.14 -8.32 -1.08
CA GLY A 61 4.64 -8.73 0.23
C GLY A 61 5.73 -9.27 1.12
N GLY A 62 5.65 -8.97 2.41
CA GLY A 62 6.64 -9.42 3.39
C GLY A 62 7.88 -8.54 3.49
N LEU A 63 8.02 -7.53 2.63
CA LEU A 63 9.15 -6.59 2.74
C LEU A 63 8.92 -5.60 3.88
N ASP A 64 10.01 -5.22 4.51
CA ASP A 64 10.06 -4.21 5.57
C ASP A 64 11.01 -3.13 5.08
N LEU A 65 10.44 -2.03 4.58
CA LEU A 65 11.17 -1.03 3.82
C LEU A 65 11.43 0.22 4.64
N ALA A 66 12.64 0.31 5.21
CA ALA A 66 13.06 1.50 5.95
C ALA A 66 13.35 2.64 4.97
N TYR A 67 12.82 3.83 5.25
CA TYR A 67 13.07 4.99 4.41
C TYR A 67 14.49 5.53 4.69
N PRO A 68 15.29 5.78 3.65
CA PRO A 68 16.70 6.13 3.83
C PRO A 68 16.97 7.36 4.72
N GLU A 69 16.15 8.39 4.61
CA GLU A 69 16.34 9.62 5.39
C GLU A 69 15.74 9.57 6.78
N THR A 70 14.79 8.67 7.00
CA THR A 70 14.10 8.50 8.28
C THR A 70 13.93 7.01 8.54
N PRO A 71 15.01 6.26 8.81
CA PRO A 71 14.96 4.79 8.88
C PRO A 71 14.10 4.23 10.00
N GLU A 72 13.72 5.03 10.96
CA GLU A 72 12.76 4.65 12.01
C GLU A 72 11.34 4.56 11.45
N ILE A 73 11.07 5.11 10.27
CA ILE A 73 9.79 4.99 9.59
C ILE A 73 9.93 3.95 8.49
N ARG A 74 9.06 2.95 8.50
CA ARG A 74 9.16 1.82 7.58
C ARG A 74 7.81 1.52 6.96
N TRP A 75 7.80 1.16 5.70
CA TRP A 75 6.62 0.60 5.05
C TRP A 75 6.68 -0.92 5.22
N ILE A 76 5.76 -1.44 6.00
CA ILE A 76 5.62 -2.88 6.18
C ILE A 76 4.64 -3.35 5.10
N VAL A 77 5.13 -4.11 4.14
CA VAL A 77 4.30 -4.58 3.01
C VAL A 77 3.58 -5.85 3.43
N ASP A 78 2.49 -5.69 4.14
CA ASP A 78 1.71 -6.79 4.70
C ASP A 78 0.25 -6.35 4.78
N PRO A 79 -0.68 -7.03 4.08
CA PRO A 79 -2.08 -6.63 4.09
C PRO A 79 -2.77 -6.86 5.45
N THR A 80 -2.15 -7.64 6.34
CA THR A 80 -2.72 -7.93 7.66
C THR A 80 -2.43 -6.87 8.70
N VAL A 81 -1.55 -5.92 8.40
CA VAL A 81 -1.30 -4.78 9.29
C VAL A 81 -2.58 -3.95 9.39
N GLY A 82 -3.01 -3.69 10.62
CA GLY A 82 -4.24 -2.94 10.80
C GLY A 82 -4.72 -2.93 12.23
N TYR A 83 -5.95 -2.52 12.42
CA TYR A 83 -6.59 -2.43 13.73
C TYR A 83 -8.08 -2.78 13.62
N GLU A 84 -8.69 -3.07 14.74
CA GLU A 84 -10.10 -3.39 14.80
C GLU A 84 -10.94 -2.20 14.32
N GLY A 85 -11.77 -2.43 13.31
CA GLY A 85 -12.61 -1.39 12.71
C GLY A 85 -12.05 -0.76 11.45
N ASP A 86 -10.84 -1.13 11.05
CA ASP A 86 -10.22 -0.54 9.86
C ASP A 86 -10.94 -0.93 8.56
N ALA A 87 -11.55 -2.10 8.50
CA ALA A 87 -12.26 -2.54 7.30
C ALA A 87 -13.42 -1.61 6.94
N ALA A 88 -14.12 -1.07 7.94
CA ALA A 88 -15.21 -0.12 7.71
C ALA A 88 -14.67 1.16 7.06
N GLU A 89 -13.52 1.64 7.52
CA GLU A 89 -12.89 2.85 6.98
C GLU A 89 -12.43 2.64 5.54
N PHE A 90 -11.85 1.48 5.25
CA PHE A 90 -11.40 1.15 3.90
C PHE A 90 -12.58 0.96 2.95
N ALA A 91 -13.67 0.39 3.44
CA ALA A 91 -14.90 0.23 2.65
C ALA A 91 -15.51 1.59 2.30
N GLU A 92 -15.53 2.51 3.24
CA GLU A 92 -16.02 3.87 3.01
C GLU A 92 -15.16 4.60 1.98
N PHE A 93 -13.85 4.48 2.10
CA PHE A 93 -12.92 5.07 1.13
C PHE A 93 -13.14 4.46 -0.27
N SER A 94 -13.31 3.15 -0.35
CA SER A 94 -13.60 2.46 -1.62
C SER A 94 -14.89 3.00 -2.26
N GLU A 95 -15.90 3.22 -1.46
CA GLU A 95 -17.17 3.74 -1.91
C GLU A 95 -17.04 5.15 -2.48
N ASP A 96 -16.35 6.03 -1.76
CA ASP A 96 -16.12 7.40 -2.20
C ASP A 96 -15.27 7.44 -3.48
N LEU A 97 -14.29 6.57 -3.58
CA LEU A 97 -13.43 6.48 -4.75
C LEU A 97 -14.15 5.83 -5.95
N GLY A 98 -15.17 5.02 -5.69
CA GLY A 98 -15.87 4.27 -6.73
C GLY A 98 -15.09 3.07 -7.25
N ARG A 99 -14.08 2.60 -6.50
CA ARG A 99 -13.27 1.45 -6.84
C ARG A 99 -12.87 0.69 -5.60
N PRO A 100 -12.75 -0.65 -5.70
CA PRO A 100 -12.35 -1.43 -4.53
C PRO A 100 -10.90 -1.13 -4.14
N LEU A 101 -10.68 -0.88 -2.86
CA LEU A 101 -9.35 -0.70 -2.29
C LEU A 101 -9.01 -1.90 -1.42
N PHE A 102 -7.77 -2.35 -1.51
CA PHE A 102 -7.27 -3.42 -0.67
C PHE A 102 -5.99 -2.96 0.03
N PRO A 103 -5.85 -3.21 1.34
CA PRO A 103 -4.65 -2.78 2.05
C PRO A 103 -3.43 -3.58 1.59
N VAL A 104 -2.35 -2.86 1.33
CA VAL A 104 -1.09 -3.45 0.89
C VAL A 104 0.07 -3.13 1.85
N GLY A 105 -0.26 -2.59 3.00
CA GLY A 105 0.73 -2.35 4.05
C GLY A 105 0.40 -1.16 4.91
N GLY A 106 1.32 -0.87 5.83
CA GLY A 106 1.21 0.25 6.72
C GLY A 106 2.56 0.89 6.97
N GLU A 107 2.56 2.13 7.39
CA GLU A 107 3.77 2.82 7.85
C GLU A 107 3.85 2.78 9.36
N THR A 108 5.04 2.62 9.89
CA THR A 108 5.25 2.44 11.32
C THR A 108 5.10 3.71 12.15
N SER A 109 5.11 4.87 11.49
CA SER A 109 4.84 6.13 12.17
C SER A 109 3.34 6.38 12.20
N GLU A 110 2.67 6.82 13.05
CA GLU A 110 1.31 7.35 13.09
C GLU A 110 0.21 6.47 12.47
N ALA A 111 0.45 5.17 12.32
CA ALA A 111 -0.56 4.21 11.86
C ALA A 111 -1.22 4.56 10.52
N GLY A 112 -0.43 4.95 9.53
CA GLY A 112 -0.91 5.16 8.17
C GLY A 112 -0.98 3.85 7.40
N PHE A 113 -1.94 3.76 6.47
CA PHE A 113 -2.16 2.57 5.66
C PHE A 113 -2.00 2.87 4.19
N LEU A 114 -1.34 1.94 3.49
CA LEU A 114 -1.20 2.00 2.05
C LEU A 114 -2.21 1.03 1.44
N LEU A 115 -2.97 1.54 0.48
CA LEU A 115 -4.08 0.84 -0.15
C LEU A 115 -3.89 0.88 -1.65
N MET A 116 -4.34 -0.17 -2.34
CA MET A 116 -4.25 -0.24 -3.80
C MET A 116 -5.64 -0.52 -4.38
N ASP A 117 -6.00 0.21 -5.44
CA ASP A 117 -7.24 -0.03 -6.15
C ASP A 117 -7.04 -1.04 -7.30
N ASP A 118 -8.11 -1.35 -8.00
CA ASP A 118 -8.09 -2.34 -9.08
C ASP A 118 -7.37 -1.87 -10.35
N LEU A 119 -7.06 -0.58 -10.44
CA LEU A 119 -6.22 -0.04 -11.51
C LEU A 119 -4.73 -0.05 -11.15
N GLY A 120 -4.39 -0.46 -9.92
CA GLY A 120 -3.01 -0.43 -9.44
C GLY A 120 -2.59 0.90 -8.85
N ARG A 121 -3.52 1.85 -8.72
CA ARG A 121 -3.21 3.14 -8.08
C ARG A 121 -3.08 2.94 -6.59
N CYS A 122 -2.13 3.66 -5.98
CA CYS A 122 -1.87 3.58 -4.54
C CYS A 122 -2.38 4.82 -3.82
N PHE A 123 -3.00 4.58 -2.66
CA PHE A 123 -3.54 5.61 -1.79
C PHE A 123 -3.00 5.41 -0.38
N TYR A 124 -3.04 6.46 0.41
CA TYR A 124 -2.58 6.45 1.79
C TYR A 124 -3.70 6.99 2.69
N GLN A 125 -4.08 6.23 3.70
CA GLN A 125 -5.07 6.66 4.68
C GLN A 125 -4.40 6.87 6.03
N HIS A 126 -4.61 8.04 6.61
CA HIS A 126 -4.00 8.47 7.85
C HIS A 126 -5.08 9.21 8.65
N TRP A 127 -4.86 9.38 9.95
CA TRP A 127 -5.82 10.14 10.76
C TRP A 127 -6.03 11.57 10.24
N SER A 128 -5.04 12.13 9.58
CA SER A 128 -5.13 13.48 9.02
C SER A 128 -5.89 13.56 7.69
N GLY A 129 -6.16 12.43 7.04
CA GLY A 129 -6.87 12.42 5.77
C GLY A 129 -6.55 11.24 4.89
N ARG A 130 -6.97 11.35 3.65
CA ARG A 130 -6.79 10.35 2.61
C ARG A 130 -6.05 10.98 1.45
N TYR A 131 -5.04 10.29 0.94
CA TYR A 131 -4.12 10.87 -0.04
C TYR A 131 -3.88 9.93 -1.21
N TYR A 132 -3.61 10.52 -2.38
CA TYR A 132 -3.17 9.78 -3.55
C TYR A 132 -1.66 9.71 -3.56
N VAL A 133 -1.09 8.53 -3.75
CA VAL A 133 0.35 8.31 -3.69
C VAL A 133 0.97 8.15 -5.07
N GLY A 134 0.33 7.37 -5.94
CA GLY A 134 0.89 7.16 -7.27
C GLY A 134 0.00 6.28 -8.15
N GLU A 135 0.22 6.36 -9.45
CA GLU A 135 -0.56 5.62 -10.44
C GLU A 135 -0.24 4.12 -10.48
N ASP A 136 0.91 3.74 -9.92
CA ASP A 136 1.33 2.34 -9.82
C ASP A 136 2.29 2.18 -8.65
N ALA A 137 2.77 0.96 -8.44
CA ALA A 137 3.67 0.64 -7.33
C ALA A 137 4.97 1.46 -7.40
N TRP A 138 5.55 1.60 -8.60
CA TRP A 138 6.80 2.32 -8.77
C TRP A 138 6.67 3.79 -8.43
N ALA A 139 5.59 4.41 -8.90
CA ALA A 139 5.29 5.80 -8.55
C ALA A 139 5.07 5.97 -7.06
N ALA A 140 4.38 5.02 -6.43
CA ALA A 140 4.15 5.05 -4.99
C ALA A 140 5.45 4.94 -4.19
N PHE A 141 6.33 4.00 -4.54
CA PHE A 141 7.63 3.88 -3.89
C PHE A 141 8.47 5.15 -4.05
N ALA A 142 8.53 5.69 -5.27
CA ALA A 142 9.27 6.92 -5.54
C ALA A 142 8.74 8.08 -4.70
N LYS A 143 7.43 8.21 -4.62
CA LYS A 143 6.79 9.28 -3.84
C LYS A 143 7.11 9.18 -2.36
N ARG A 144 7.06 7.96 -1.81
CA ARG A 144 7.37 7.75 -0.40
C ARG A 144 8.85 7.93 -0.11
N LEU A 145 9.74 7.52 -1.01
CA LEU A 145 11.17 7.75 -0.86
C LEU A 145 11.49 9.24 -0.83
N ARG A 146 10.81 10.00 -1.67
CA ARG A 146 11.03 11.44 -1.75
C ARG A 146 10.51 12.19 -0.53
N GLY A 147 9.49 11.63 0.13
CA GLY A 147 8.90 12.26 1.31
C GLY A 147 8.13 13.54 1.04
N THR A 148 7.71 13.76 -0.20
CA THR A 148 6.93 14.96 -0.55
C THR A 148 5.48 14.83 -0.12
N LEU A 149 4.79 15.96 -0.01
CA LEU A 149 3.38 15.99 0.28
C LEU A 149 2.61 15.24 -0.82
N MET A 150 1.63 14.48 -0.39
CA MET A 150 0.77 13.72 -1.28
C MET A 150 -0.44 14.55 -1.67
N GLN A 151 -0.97 14.26 -2.86
CA GLN A 151 -2.19 14.87 -3.35
C GLN A 151 -3.39 14.35 -2.57
N ASP A 152 -4.40 15.18 -2.33
CA ASP A 152 -5.62 14.77 -1.66
C ASP A 152 -6.38 13.75 -2.52
N ALA A 153 -6.83 12.66 -1.92
CA ALA A 153 -7.56 11.61 -2.62
C ALA A 153 -8.93 12.07 -3.09
N GLU A 154 -9.49 13.10 -2.49
CA GLU A 154 -10.77 13.67 -2.85
C GLU A 154 -10.85 14.03 -4.34
N ASP A 155 -9.73 14.41 -4.94
CA ASP A 155 -9.66 14.75 -6.36
C ASP A 155 -9.99 13.56 -7.27
N PHE A 156 -10.00 12.35 -6.75
CA PHE A 156 -10.26 11.11 -7.49
C PHE A 156 -11.64 10.50 -7.18
N TYR A 157 -12.40 11.13 -6.30
CA TYR A 157 -13.73 10.62 -5.93
C TYR A 157 -14.72 10.74 -7.10
N VAL A 158 -15.64 9.80 -7.16
CA VAL A 158 -16.69 9.77 -8.18
C VAL A 158 -17.95 10.49 -7.71
#